data_6341cc2e06f1e384c4292fdec7d068a9
#
_entry.id   6341cc2e06f1e384c4292fdec7d068a9
#
_cell.length_a   1.000
_cell.length_b   1.000
_cell.length_c   1.000
_cell.angle_alpha   90.00
_cell.angle_beta   90.00
_cell.angle_gamma   90.00
#
_symmetry.space_group_name_H-M   'P 1'
#
loop_
_entity.id
_entity.type
_entity.pdbx_description
1 polymer ?
#
loop_
_entity_poly.entity_id
_entity_poly.type
_entity_poly.pdbx_seq_one_letter_code
_entity_poly.pdbx_strand_id
1 'polypeptide(L)'
;MRPKLTNRKNADDELIYTYMCSTKERSHGTVCSMKNCNGNTLDAKIIEEIRKLSADKETLTRLLAQTKKVISGSKEGYDAELALLREKHAETEERLKRLVESLSVASDTSAKYVMEQIDELHRESETQQAILSDLAALTEQSRMLHQEFAFHQEMIESFASAVDSATLEEKRRLLRTIVKKVV
;
A
#
# COMPACT_ATOMS: atom_id res chain seq x y z
N MET A 1 13.50 -7.49 -14.95
CA MET A 1 14.45 -7.21 -16.06
C MET A 1 15.31 -6.01 -15.70
N ARG A 2 16.54 -5.94 -16.22
CA ARG A 2 17.45 -4.80 -16.01
C ARG A 2 17.76 -4.15 -17.35
N PRO A 3 17.85 -2.82 -17.44
CA PRO A 3 18.32 -2.15 -18.65
C PRO A 3 19.82 -2.38 -18.80
N LYS A 4 20.23 -2.79 -19.97
CA LYS A 4 21.63 -2.95 -20.36
C LYS A 4 21.91 -2.00 -21.51
N LEU A 5 22.75 -1.02 -21.27
CA LEU A 5 23.20 -0.07 -22.30
C LEU A 5 24.05 -0.78 -23.35
N THR A 6 23.88 -0.40 -24.59
CA THR A 6 24.77 -0.74 -25.68
C THR A 6 25.58 0.50 -26.06
N ASN A 7 26.77 0.32 -26.65
CA ASN A 7 27.56 1.44 -27.15
C ASN A 7 27.06 1.90 -28.57
N ARG A 8 25.84 1.52 -28.94
CA ARG A 8 25.23 1.87 -30.21
C ARG A 8 24.19 2.95 -30.01
N LYS A 9 24.06 3.83 -30.97
CA LYS A 9 23.02 4.87 -31.00
C LYS A 9 22.00 4.56 -32.10
N ASN A 10 20.77 5.03 -31.89
CA ASN A 10 19.70 5.01 -32.89
C ASN A 10 19.86 6.18 -33.89
N ALA A 11 18.92 6.31 -34.81
CA ALA A 11 18.91 7.40 -35.79
C ALA A 11 18.76 8.80 -35.16
N ASP A 12 18.20 8.86 -33.95
CA ASP A 12 17.96 10.10 -33.19
C ASP A 12 19.15 10.41 -32.24
N ASP A 13 20.29 9.77 -32.41
CA ASP A 13 21.52 9.91 -31.58
C ASP A 13 21.34 9.46 -30.10
N GLU A 14 20.27 8.71 -29.80
CA GLU A 14 20.04 8.16 -28.47
C GLU A 14 20.72 6.81 -28.29
N LEU A 15 21.28 6.57 -27.09
CA LEU A 15 21.88 5.27 -26.77
C LEU A 15 20.83 4.16 -26.77
N ILE A 16 21.10 3.11 -27.55
CA ILE A 16 20.26 1.91 -27.58
C ILE A 16 20.53 1.09 -26.31
N TYR A 17 19.47 0.67 -25.66
CA TYR A 17 19.53 -0.26 -24.54
C TYR A 17 18.51 -1.38 -24.67
N THR A 18 18.77 -2.48 -23.98
CA THR A 18 17.89 -3.66 -23.99
C THR A 18 17.52 -4.02 -22.56
N TYR A 19 16.28 -4.43 -22.37
CA TYR A 19 15.87 -5.08 -21.13
C TYR A 19 16.23 -6.56 -21.18
N MET A 20 17.05 -6.98 -20.21
CA MET A 20 17.49 -8.36 -20.06
C MET A 20 17.04 -8.94 -18.72
N CYS A 21 16.68 -10.21 -18.70
CA CYS A 21 16.39 -10.93 -17.45
C CYS A 21 17.68 -11.05 -16.62
N SER A 22 17.61 -10.72 -15.34
CA SER A 22 18.76 -10.80 -14.43
C SER A 22 19.29 -12.25 -14.28
N THR A 23 18.38 -13.23 -14.32
CA THR A 23 18.76 -14.66 -14.29
C THR A 23 19.48 -15.06 -15.57
N LYS A 24 18.99 -14.61 -16.73
CA LYS A 24 19.65 -14.85 -18.02
C LYS A 24 21.05 -14.24 -18.07
N GLU A 25 21.20 -13.04 -17.56
CA GLU A 25 22.50 -12.35 -17.50
C GLU A 25 23.50 -13.12 -16.64
N ARG A 26 23.11 -13.51 -15.42
CA ARG A 26 23.96 -14.26 -14.48
C ARG A 26 24.31 -15.67 -14.97
N SER A 27 23.39 -16.34 -15.65
CA SER A 27 23.57 -17.71 -16.14
C SER A 27 24.09 -17.79 -17.58
N HIS A 28 24.47 -16.66 -18.19
CA HIS A 28 24.85 -16.59 -19.60
C HIS A 28 23.85 -17.27 -20.55
N GLY A 29 22.57 -17.25 -20.17
CA GLY A 29 21.47 -17.82 -20.97
C GLY A 29 21.16 -19.29 -20.73
N THR A 30 21.89 -19.99 -19.87
CA THR A 30 21.69 -21.45 -19.64
C THR A 30 20.43 -21.77 -18.85
N VAL A 31 20.00 -20.87 -17.93
CA VAL A 31 18.86 -21.10 -17.02
C VAL A 31 17.57 -20.37 -17.46
N CYS A 32 17.69 -19.38 -18.32
CA CYS A 32 16.54 -18.55 -18.72
C CYS A 32 16.53 -18.30 -20.22
N SER A 33 15.48 -18.76 -20.90
CA SER A 33 15.25 -18.59 -22.34
C SER A 33 14.56 -17.28 -22.74
N MET A 34 14.22 -16.40 -21.78
CA MET A 34 13.49 -15.16 -22.03
C MET A 34 14.23 -14.29 -23.08
N LYS A 35 13.50 -13.81 -24.10
CA LYS A 35 14.06 -12.92 -25.12
C LYS A 35 14.36 -11.55 -24.52
N ASN A 36 15.46 -10.94 -24.97
CA ASN A 36 15.75 -9.55 -24.65
C ASN A 36 14.78 -8.64 -25.41
N CYS A 37 14.38 -7.55 -24.80
CA CYS A 37 13.49 -6.57 -25.40
C CYS A 37 14.25 -5.27 -25.66
N ASN A 38 13.99 -4.63 -26.83
CA ASN A 38 14.53 -3.30 -27.10
C ASN A 38 13.92 -2.29 -26.12
N GLY A 39 14.78 -1.66 -25.32
CA GLY A 39 14.33 -0.76 -24.25
C GLY A 39 13.75 0.55 -24.80
N ASN A 40 14.37 1.14 -25.82
CA ASN A 40 13.88 2.40 -26.41
C ASN A 40 12.45 2.22 -26.97
N THR A 41 12.23 1.14 -27.71
CA THR A 41 10.90 0.84 -28.30
C THR A 41 9.87 0.50 -27.23
N LEU A 42 10.26 -0.26 -26.20
CA LEU A 42 9.34 -0.61 -25.12
C LEU A 42 8.94 0.61 -24.31
N ASP A 43 9.90 1.42 -23.90
CA ASP A 43 9.64 2.63 -23.11
C ASP A 43 8.78 3.63 -23.92
N ALA A 44 9.05 3.80 -25.22
CA ALA A 44 8.23 4.65 -26.08
C ALA A 44 6.77 4.18 -26.14
N LYS A 45 6.53 2.86 -26.29
CA LYS A 45 5.18 2.29 -26.28
C LYS A 45 4.47 2.48 -24.93
N ILE A 46 5.17 2.26 -23.84
CA ILE A 46 4.59 2.44 -22.50
C ILE A 46 4.22 3.93 -22.28
N ILE A 47 5.11 4.84 -22.67
CA ILE A 47 4.83 6.29 -22.62
C ILE A 47 3.59 6.64 -23.44
N GLU A 48 3.48 6.09 -24.64
CA GLU A 48 2.33 6.31 -25.52
C GLU A 48 1.02 5.80 -24.87
N GLU A 49 1.02 4.62 -24.28
CA GLU A 49 -0.16 4.07 -23.59
C GLU A 49 -0.56 4.90 -22.34
N ILE A 50 0.41 5.37 -21.57
CA ILE A 50 0.14 6.25 -20.43
C ILE A 50 -0.41 7.60 -20.91
N ARG A 51 0.11 8.16 -22.01
CA ARG A 51 -0.43 9.38 -22.63
C ARG A 51 -1.88 9.21 -23.07
N LYS A 52 -2.20 8.09 -23.73
CA LYS A 52 -3.57 7.78 -24.14
C LYS A 52 -4.50 7.73 -22.91
N LEU A 53 -4.07 7.05 -21.85
CA LEU A 53 -4.83 6.98 -20.60
C LEU A 53 -5.01 8.36 -19.95
N SER A 54 -3.98 9.20 -19.92
CA SER A 54 -4.04 10.56 -19.38
C SER A 54 -4.90 11.50 -20.23
N ALA A 55 -4.97 11.28 -21.55
CA ALA A 55 -5.80 12.04 -22.47
C ALA A 55 -7.29 11.68 -22.39
N ASP A 56 -7.59 10.41 -22.09
CA ASP A 56 -8.96 9.94 -21.86
C ASP A 56 -9.40 10.23 -20.42
N LYS A 57 -9.76 11.50 -20.20
CA LYS A 57 -10.17 11.99 -18.89
C LYS A 57 -11.39 11.25 -18.31
N GLU A 58 -12.30 10.79 -19.14
CA GLU A 58 -13.50 10.07 -18.70
C GLU A 58 -13.11 8.69 -18.14
N THR A 59 -12.35 7.90 -18.89
CA THR A 59 -11.86 6.59 -18.45
C THR A 59 -10.96 6.72 -17.22
N LEU A 60 -10.05 7.68 -17.20
CA LEU A 60 -9.19 7.94 -16.05
C LEU A 60 -10.00 8.28 -14.80
N THR A 61 -10.93 9.24 -14.90
CA THR A 61 -11.79 9.64 -13.78
C THR A 61 -12.62 8.48 -13.26
N ARG A 62 -13.16 7.65 -14.14
CA ARG A 62 -13.94 6.46 -13.76
C ARG A 62 -13.08 5.44 -13.00
N LEU A 63 -11.89 5.12 -13.53
CA LEU A 63 -10.96 4.18 -12.88
C LEU A 63 -10.49 4.69 -11.51
N LEU A 64 -10.13 5.97 -11.43
CA LEU A 64 -9.72 6.61 -10.17
C LEU A 64 -10.86 6.62 -9.14
N ALA A 65 -12.09 6.94 -9.57
CA ALA A 65 -13.27 6.92 -8.70
C ALA A 65 -13.58 5.51 -8.16
N GLN A 66 -13.46 4.48 -9.00
CA GLN A 66 -13.64 3.09 -8.58
C GLN A 66 -12.57 2.68 -7.55
N THR A 67 -11.31 2.96 -7.83
CA THR A 67 -10.20 2.64 -6.92
C THR A 67 -10.33 3.39 -5.59
N LYS A 68 -10.64 4.68 -5.64
CA LYS A 68 -10.89 5.51 -4.45
C LYS A 68 -12.02 4.94 -3.59
N LYS A 69 -13.12 4.50 -4.21
CA LYS A 69 -14.25 3.91 -3.48
C LYS A 69 -13.86 2.65 -2.72
N VAL A 70 -13.04 1.78 -3.31
CA VAL A 70 -12.56 0.55 -2.65
C VAL A 70 -11.66 0.91 -1.46
N ILE A 71 -10.70 1.81 -1.65
CA ILE A 71 -9.75 2.22 -0.60
C ILE A 71 -10.48 2.94 0.56
N SER A 72 -11.40 3.88 0.24
CA SER A 72 -12.15 4.64 1.25
C SER A 72 -13.10 3.77 2.05
N GLY A 73 -13.79 2.82 1.41
CA GLY A 73 -14.72 1.91 2.09
C GLY A 73 -14.01 1.04 3.13
N SER A 74 -12.80 0.58 2.85
CA SER A 74 -11.99 -0.17 3.80
C SER A 74 -11.56 0.70 4.99
N LYS A 75 -11.15 1.94 4.75
CA LYS A 75 -10.73 2.87 5.80
C LYS A 75 -11.86 3.21 6.76
N GLU A 76 -13.01 3.61 6.22
CA GLU A 76 -14.19 3.98 7.04
C GLU A 76 -14.67 2.80 7.89
N GLY A 77 -14.61 1.57 7.37
CA GLY A 77 -14.93 0.36 8.12
C GLY A 77 -13.99 0.15 9.30
N TYR A 78 -12.70 0.22 9.10
CA TYR A 78 -11.69 0.04 10.16
C TYR A 78 -11.75 1.16 11.20
N ASP A 79 -11.93 2.42 10.79
CA ASP A 79 -12.04 3.55 11.71
C ASP A 79 -13.26 3.41 12.62
N ALA A 80 -14.41 2.99 12.09
CA ALA A 80 -15.64 2.78 12.87
C ALA A 80 -15.50 1.60 13.84
N GLU A 81 -14.94 0.48 13.40
CA GLU A 81 -14.71 -0.69 14.24
C GLU A 81 -13.69 -0.40 15.35
N LEU A 82 -12.62 0.34 15.05
CA LEU A 82 -11.63 0.78 16.02
C LEU A 82 -12.24 1.69 17.10
N ALA A 83 -13.13 2.61 16.71
CA ALA A 83 -13.81 3.50 17.66
C ALA A 83 -14.72 2.70 18.60
N LEU A 84 -15.53 1.79 18.06
CA LEU A 84 -16.43 0.94 18.85
C LEU A 84 -15.66 0.04 19.84
N LEU A 85 -14.56 -0.54 19.39
CA LEU A 85 -13.76 -1.43 20.23
C LEU A 85 -13.03 -0.65 21.34
N ARG A 86 -12.58 0.58 21.05
CA ARG A 86 -12.01 1.47 22.09
C ARG A 86 -13.02 1.82 23.18
N GLU A 87 -14.26 2.09 22.80
CA GLU A 87 -15.34 2.36 23.76
C GLU A 87 -15.58 1.13 24.66
N LYS A 88 -15.72 -0.06 24.06
CA LYS A 88 -15.87 -1.31 24.82
C LYS A 88 -14.71 -1.59 25.78
N HIS A 89 -13.50 -1.39 25.31
CA HIS A 89 -12.31 -1.59 26.12
C HIS A 89 -12.28 -0.61 27.30
N ALA A 90 -12.62 0.66 27.09
CA ALA A 90 -12.72 1.65 28.15
C ALA A 90 -13.81 1.28 29.20
N GLU A 91 -14.95 0.75 28.74
CA GLU A 91 -16.00 0.25 29.68
C GLU A 91 -15.50 -0.95 30.48
N THR A 92 -14.79 -1.89 29.88
CA THR A 92 -14.19 -3.05 30.55
C THR A 92 -13.18 -2.61 31.61
N GLU A 93 -12.28 -1.69 31.26
CA GLU A 93 -11.31 -1.12 32.19
C GLU A 93 -11.97 -0.39 33.37
N GLU A 94 -13.02 0.38 33.11
CA GLU A 94 -13.76 1.06 34.19
C GLU A 94 -14.49 0.07 35.13
N ARG A 95 -15.07 -1.00 34.58
CA ARG A 95 -15.66 -2.09 35.37
C ARG A 95 -14.61 -2.79 36.22
N LEU A 96 -13.46 -3.11 35.65
CA LEU A 96 -12.33 -3.72 36.32
C LEU A 96 -11.86 -2.85 37.51
N LYS A 97 -11.71 -1.56 37.29
CA LYS A 97 -11.34 -0.59 38.33
C LYS A 97 -12.34 -0.60 39.49
N ARG A 98 -13.64 -0.55 39.20
CA ARG A 98 -14.71 -0.58 40.24
C ARG A 98 -14.68 -1.88 41.03
N LEU A 99 -14.44 -3.04 40.42
CA LEU A 99 -14.32 -4.31 41.11
C LEU A 99 -13.08 -4.36 42.02
N VAL A 100 -11.95 -3.86 41.56
CA VAL A 100 -10.73 -3.73 42.38
C VAL A 100 -10.96 -2.84 43.59
N GLU A 101 -11.66 -1.70 43.43
CA GLU A 101 -12.04 -0.81 44.54
C GLU A 101 -12.96 -1.53 45.51
N SER A 102 -13.93 -2.32 45.03
CA SER A 102 -14.87 -3.07 45.91
C SER A 102 -14.20 -4.19 46.70
N LEU A 103 -13.06 -4.71 46.21
CA LEU A 103 -12.32 -5.76 46.91
C LEU A 103 -11.79 -5.32 48.27
N SER A 104 -11.50 -4.03 48.44
CA SER A 104 -10.98 -3.46 49.68
C SER A 104 -12.00 -3.49 50.83
N VAL A 105 -13.31 -3.61 50.54
CA VAL A 105 -14.40 -3.63 51.53
C VAL A 105 -15.16 -4.96 51.53
N ALA A 106 -14.74 -5.94 50.75
CA ALA A 106 -15.40 -7.24 50.61
C ALA A 106 -15.07 -8.18 51.79
N SER A 107 -16.05 -8.99 52.22
CA SER A 107 -15.80 -10.11 53.13
C SER A 107 -15.08 -11.23 52.42
N ASP A 108 -14.38 -12.12 53.18
CA ASP A 108 -13.58 -13.23 52.60
C ASP A 108 -14.35 -14.08 51.57
N THR A 109 -15.64 -14.33 51.81
CA THR A 109 -16.47 -15.11 50.88
C THR A 109 -16.79 -14.32 49.63
N SER A 110 -17.08 -13.03 49.76
CA SER A 110 -17.36 -12.14 48.61
C SER A 110 -16.11 -11.81 47.83
N ALA A 111 -14.97 -11.67 48.49
CA ALA A 111 -13.68 -11.39 47.86
C ALA A 111 -13.31 -12.44 46.81
N LYS A 112 -13.60 -13.72 47.07
CA LYS A 112 -13.33 -14.80 46.09
C LYS A 112 -14.10 -14.64 44.80
N TYR A 113 -15.41 -14.32 44.86
CA TYR A 113 -16.24 -14.07 43.67
C TYR A 113 -15.79 -12.81 42.90
N VAL A 114 -15.41 -11.77 43.65
CA VAL A 114 -14.91 -10.53 43.03
C VAL A 114 -13.58 -10.81 42.32
N MET A 115 -12.68 -11.61 42.86
CA MET A 115 -11.41 -12.00 42.22
C MET A 115 -11.66 -12.80 40.93
N GLU A 116 -12.59 -13.76 40.93
CA GLU A 116 -12.93 -14.51 39.73
C GLU A 116 -13.44 -13.59 38.60
N GLN A 117 -14.26 -12.58 38.95
CA GLN A 117 -14.74 -11.59 37.98
C GLN A 117 -13.62 -10.66 37.48
N ILE A 118 -12.70 -10.28 38.35
CA ILE A 118 -11.52 -9.49 37.96
C ILE A 118 -10.67 -10.27 36.97
N ASP A 119 -10.42 -11.56 37.23
CA ASP A 119 -9.62 -12.41 36.33
C ASP A 119 -10.29 -12.59 34.97
N GLU A 120 -11.61 -12.67 34.91
CA GLU A 120 -12.38 -12.77 33.66
C GLU A 120 -12.31 -11.47 32.87
N LEU A 121 -12.58 -10.33 33.50
CA LEU A 121 -12.50 -9.03 32.86
C LEU A 121 -11.07 -8.68 32.40
N HIS A 122 -10.07 -9.11 33.15
CA HIS A 122 -8.68 -8.90 32.78
C HIS A 122 -8.33 -9.65 31.49
N ARG A 123 -8.76 -10.92 31.35
CA ARG A 123 -8.60 -11.68 30.11
C ARG A 123 -9.37 -11.06 28.95
N GLU A 124 -10.55 -10.50 29.21
CA GLU A 124 -11.32 -9.78 28.19
C GLU A 124 -10.58 -8.52 27.74
N SER A 125 -10.06 -7.73 28.68
CA SER A 125 -9.27 -6.52 28.40
C SER A 125 -8.02 -6.84 27.57
N GLU A 126 -7.26 -7.89 27.93
CA GLU A 126 -6.09 -8.31 27.16
C GLU A 126 -6.45 -8.71 25.72
N THR A 127 -7.57 -9.42 25.56
CA THR A 127 -8.08 -9.82 24.24
C THR A 127 -8.47 -8.58 23.41
N GLN A 128 -9.21 -7.66 23.99
CA GLN A 128 -9.61 -6.41 23.34
C GLN A 128 -8.38 -5.57 22.96
N GLN A 129 -7.37 -5.50 23.82
CA GLN A 129 -6.12 -4.78 23.56
C GLN A 129 -5.35 -5.38 22.38
N ALA A 130 -5.29 -6.70 22.26
CA ALA A 130 -4.67 -7.37 21.13
C ALA A 130 -5.39 -7.02 19.81
N ILE A 131 -6.72 -7.12 19.79
CA ILE A 131 -7.53 -6.77 18.62
C ILE A 131 -7.39 -5.28 18.27
N LEU A 132 -7.34 -4.38 19.26
CA LEU A 132 -7.10 -2.95 19.04
C LEU A 132 -5.76 -2.69 18.37
N SER A 133 -4.71 -3.41 18.76
CA SER A 133 -3.39 -3.32 18.12
C SER A 133 -3.42 -3.72 16.65
N ASP A 134 -4.08 -4.84 16.34
CA ASP A 134 -4.20 -5.35 14.97
C ASP A 134 -5.04 -4.41 14.08
N LEU A 135 -6.16 -3.92 14.60
CA LEU A 135 -7.02 -2.96 13.90
C LEU A 135 -6.31 -1.62 13.67
N ALA A 136 -5.54 -1.15 14.64
CA ALA A 136 -4.74 0.07 14.47
C ALA A 136 -3.69 -0.08 13.36
N ALA A 137 -3.04 -1.24 13.26
CA ALA A 137 -2.10 -1.54 12.18
C ALA A 137 -2.79 -1.55 10.80
N LEU A 138 -3.99 -2.16 10.69
CA LEU A 138 -4.78 -2.17 9.45
C LEU A 138 -5.25 -0.77 9.04
N THR A 139 -5.67 0.04 10.01
CA THR A 139 -6.06 1.44 9.78
C THR A 139 -4.89 2.26 9.23
N GLU A 140 -3.70 2.11 9.82
CA GLU A 140 -2.50 2.80 9.36
C GLU A 140 -2.09 2.33 7.96
N GLN A 141 -2.14 1.03 7.68
CA GLN A 141 -1.89 0.50 6.35
C GLN A 141 -2.87 1.07 5.31
N SER A 142 -4.16 1.15 5.64
CA SER A 142 -5.18 1.76 4.78
C SER A 142 -4.92 3.25 4.53
N ARG A 143 -4.46 3.98 5.55
CA ARG A 143 -4.07 5.39 5.44
C ARG A 143 -2.89 5.58 4.48
N MET A 144 -1.88 4.73 4.58
CA MET A 144 -0.72 4.76 3.67
C MET A 144 -1.14 4.49 2.22
N LEU A 145 -1.99 3.50 1.99
CA LEU A 145 -2.53 3.21 0.66
C LEU A 145 -3.28 4.41 0.07
N HIS A 146 -4.02 5.14 0.89
CA HIS A 146 -4.74 6.34 0.46
C HIS A 146 -3.78 7.47 0.03
N GLN A 147 -2.69 7.65 0.76
CA GLN A 147 -1.66 8.64 0.43
C GLN A 147 -0.91 8.25 -0.86
N GLU A 148 -0.52 6.98 -0.98
CA GLU A 148 0.11 6.46 -2.21
C GLU A 148 -0.80 6.64 -3.43
N PHE A 149 -2.10 6.35 -3.27
CA PHE A 149 -3.07 6.52 -4.34
C PHE A 149 -3.17 7.99 -4.79
N ALA A 150 -3.26 8.94 -3.87
CA ALA A 150 -3.32 10.37 -4.19
C ALA A 150 -2.06 10.83 -4.94
N PHE A 151 -0.89 10.38 -4.50
CA PHE A 151 0.38 10.67 -5.17
C PHE A 151 0.43 10.10 -6.59
N HIS A 152 0.03 8.85 -6.78
CA HIS A 152 0.00 8.24 -8.12
C HIS A 152 -1.04 8.87 -9.04
N GLN A 153 -2.18 9.31 -8.50
CA GLN A 153 -3.18 10.06 -9.27
C GLN A 153 -2.59 11.35 -9.83
N GLU A 154 -1.97 12.17 -8.99
CA GLU A 154 -1.34 13.43 -9.40
C GLU A 154 -0.24 13.18 -10.46
N MET A 155 0.56 12.12 -10.28
CA MET A 155 1.58 11.75 -11.24
C MET A 155 1.02 11.35 -12.61
N ILE A 156 -0.08 10.58 -12.65
CA ILE A 156 -0.71 10.17 -13.92
C ILE A 156 -1.31 11.39 -14.61
N GLU A 157 -1.96 12.28 -13.88
CA GLU A 157 -2.57 13.49 -14.42
C GLU A 157 -1.52 14.46 -15.01
N SER A 158 -0.35 14.56 -14.38
CA SER A 158 0.75 15.44 -14.81
C SER A 158 1.72 14.76 -15.78
N PHE A 159 1.60 13.45 -16.01
CA PHE A 159 2.58 12.66 -16.76
C PHE A 159 2.82 13.18 -18.17
N ALA A 160 1.75 13.52 -18.90
CA ALA A 160 1.87 13.95 -20.29
C ALA A 160 2.75 15.21 -20.41
N SER A 161 2.53 16.21 -19.54
CA SER A 161 3.32 17.45 -19.54
C SER A 161 4.75 17.23 -19.04
N ALA A 162 4.93 16.38 -18.03
CA ALA A 162 6.23 16.07 -17.47
C ALA A 162 7.12 15.30 -18.46
N VAL A 163 6.55 14.33 -19.19
CA VAL A 163 7.33 13.48 -20.12
C VAL A 163 7.79 14.23 -21.36
N ASP A 164 7.05 15.25 -21.81
CA ASP A 164 7.40 16.01 -23.01
C ASP A 164 8.65 16.86 -22.81
N SER A 165 8.84 17.42 -21.61
CA SER A 165 9.99 18.24 -21.24
C SER A 165 11.16 17.47 -20.62
N ALA A 166 10.96 16.20 -20.26
CA ALA A 166 11.92 15.42 -19.50
C ALA A 166 13.07 14.86 -20.37
N THR A 167 14.25 14.82 -19.78
CA THR A 167 15.42 14.10 -20.32
C THR A 167 15.18 12.57 -20.31
N LEU A 168 16.01 11.81 -20.99
CA LEU A 168 15.90 10.35 -21.05
C LEU A 168 15.99 9.70 -19.66
N GLU A 169 16.82 10.22 -18.78
CA GLU A 169 16.95 9.70 -17.40
C GLU A 169 15.71 10.01 -16.56
N GLU A 170 15.15 11.20 -16.68
CA GLU A 170 13.92 11.61 -16.01
C GLU A 170 12.73 10.79 -16.52
N LYS A 171 12.60 10.55 -17.82
CA LYS A 171 11.59 9.65 -18.39
C LYS A 171 11.66 8.24 -17.79
N ARG A 172 12.86 7.70 -17.65
CA ARG A 172 13.07 6.39 -17.01
C ARG A 172 12.68 6.41 -15.53
N ARG A 173 12.96 7.50 -14.82
CA ARG A 173 12.56 7.66 -13.42
C ARG A 173 11.05 7.71 -13.29
N LEU A 174 10.36 8.51 -14.10
CA LEU A 174 8.91 8.62 -14.16
C LEU A 174 8.26 7.25 -14.44
N LEU A 175 8.74 6.53 -15.45
CA LEU A 175 8.24 5.19 -15.78
C LEU A 175 8.37 4.21 -14.62
N ARG A 176 9.49 4.20 -13.90
CA ARG A 176 9.71 3.31 -12.75
C ARG A 176 8.79 3.61 -11.57
N THR A 177 8.35 4.85 -11.43
CA THR A 177 7.44 5.26 -10.36
C THR A 177 6.01 4.84 -10.66
N ILE A 178 5.57 4.93 -11.93
CA ILE A 178 4.19 4.63 -12.34
C ILE A 178 3.99 3.15 -12.67
N VAL A 179 4.99 2.53 -13.35
CA VAL A 179 4.87 1.18 -13.89
C VAL A 179 5.51 0.15 -12.97
N LYS A 180 4.69 -0.62 -12.28
CA LYS A 180 5.16 -1.71 -11.40
C LYS A 180 5.55 -2.95 -12.18
N LYS A 181 4.79 -3.30 -13.22
CA LYS A 181 4.98 -4.53 -14.01
C LYS A 181 4.43 -4.37 -15.42
N VAL A 182 5.16 -4.87 -16.40
CA VAL A 182 4.70 -5.06 -17.79
C VAL A 182 4.56 -6.57 -18.01
N VAL A 183 3.42 -7.00 -18.56
CA VAL A 183 3.07 -8.40 -18.81
C VAL A 183 3.07 -8.68 -20.30
#